data_9a629ea3ff4e2504047fc1f752b52a05
#
_entry.id   9a629ea3ff4e2504047fc1f752b52a05
#
_cell.length_a   1.000
_cell.length_b   1.000
_cell.length_c   1.000
_cell.angle_alpha   90.00
_cell.angle_beta   90.00
_cell.angle_gamma   90.00
#
_symmetry.space_group_name_H-M   'P 1'
#
loop_
_entity.id
_entity.type
_entity.pdbx_description
1 polymer ?
#
loop_
_entity_poly.entity_id
_entity_poly.type
_entity_poly.pdbx_seq_one_letter_code
_entity_poly.pdbx_strand_id
1 'polypeptide(L)'
;GTTIFYKLNLNIVQATLGDTVDIPTVHGDVELNIPEGTQTGKRFRLRGKGAPSLRGGSMGNQYVTVNVVTPTGLNDRQKAALKEFAEAGNISVNPKKKGFFAKLFKK
;
A
#
# COMPACT_ATOMS: atom_id res chain seq x y z
N GLY A 1 0.52 28.27 -0.96
CA GLY A 1 1.74 27.49 -0.89
C GLY A 1 1.83 26.49 -2.00
N THR A 2 2.93 25.79 -2.08
CA THR A 2 3.18 24.84 -3.14
C THR A 2 2.75 23.43 -2.72
N THR A 3 2.00 22.79 -3.60
CA THR A 3 1.58 21.41 -3.40
C THR A 3 2.73 20.46 -3.69
N ILE A 4 2.89 19.47 -2.82
CA ILE A 4 3.92 18.45 -2.98
C ILE A 4 3.23 17.10 -3.18
N PHE A 5 3.75 16.31 -4.10
CA PHE A 5 3.24 14.96 -4.38
C PHE A 5 4.28 13.94 -3.98
N TYR A 6 3.85 12.93 -3.26
CA TYR A 6 4.72 11.87 -2.76
C TYR A 6 4.10 10.53 -3.09
N LYS A 7 4.90 9.65 -3.67
CA LYS A 7 4.46 8.29 -3.97
C LYS A 7 4.91 7.36 -2.85
N LEU A 8 3.95 6.73 -2.19
CA LEU A 8 4.24 5.81 -1.11
C LEU A 8 4.08 4.38 -1.61
N ASN A 9 5.18 3.64 -1.61
CA ASN A 9 5.13 2.22 -1.95
C ASN A 9 4.81 1.42 -0.70
N LEU A 10 3.76 0.63 -0.77
CA LEU A 10 3.38 -0.27 0.32
C LEU A 10 3.48 -1.71 -0.18
N ASN A 11 3.84 -2.62 0.71
CA ASN A 11 3.74 -4.03 0.39
C ASN A 11 2.30 -4.49 0.63
N ILE A 12 1.98 -5.70 0.20
CA ILE A 12 0.60 -6.18 0.29
C ILE A 12 0.14 -6.37 1.74
N VAL A 13 1.06 -6.64 2.64
CA VAL A 13 0.70 -6.83 4.06
C VAL A 13 0.27 -5.50 4.67
N GLN A 14 1.06 -4.45 4.41
CA GLN A 14 0.74 -3.11 4.91
C GLN A 14 -0.59 -2.62 4.34
N ALA A 15 -0.81 -2.82 3.05
CA ALA A 15 -2.04 -2.36 2.41
C ALA A 15 -3.25 -3.15 2.89
N THR A 16 -3.08 -4.45 3.11
CA THR A 16 -4.18 -5.33 3.48
C THR A 16 -4.54 -5.21 4.95
N LEU A 17 -3.55 -5.26 5.82
CA LEU A 17 -3.79 -5.26 7.27
C LEU A 17 -3.74 -3.88 7.89
N GLY A 18 -3.25 -2.90 7.14
CA GLY A 18 -3.02 -1.57 7.68
C GLY A 18 -1.68 -1.47 8.36
N ASP A 19 -1.22 -0.27 8.53
CA ASP A 19 0.06 0.00 9.18
C ASP A 19 0.14 1.49 9.50
N THR A 20 1.12 1.86 10.29
CA THR A 20 1.46 3.26 10.52
C THR A 20 2.83 3.49 9.92
N VAL A 21 2.95 4.46 9.03
CA VAL A 21 4.20 4.73 8.33
C VAL A 21 4.60 6.18 8.48
N ASP A 22 5.91 6.43 8.44
CA ASP A 22 6.43 7.79 8.50
C ASP A 22 6.59 8.32 7.09
N ILE A 23 6.02 9.49 6.85
CA ILE A 23 6.09 10.16 5.54
C ILE A 23 7.01 11.36 5.68
N PRO A 24 8.07 11.44 4.88
CA PRO A 24 8.92 12.63 4.90
C PRO A 24 8.21 13.83 4.32
N THR A 25 8.32 14.95 4.98
CA THR A 25 7.81 16.23 4.47
C THR A 25 8.90 17.27 4.62
N VAL A 26 8.70 18.43 4.01
CA VAL A 26 9.66 19.52 4.17
C VAL A 26 9.66 20.07 5.60
N HIS A 27 8.71 19.66 6.40
CA HIS A 27 8.58 20.06 7.81
C HIS A 27 8.97 18.94 8.77
N GLY A 28 9.63 17.88 8.28
CA GLY A 28 9.96 16.70 9.07
C GLY A 28 9.02 15.55 8.78
N ASP A 29 9.26 14.43 9.44
CA ASP A 29 8.44 13.24 9.21
C ASP A 29 7.08 13.38 9.88
N VAL A 30 6.06 12.84 9.20
CA VAL A 30 4.69 12.82 9.70
C VAL A 30 4.21 11.39 9.70
N GLU A 31 3.61 10.98 10.80
CA GLU A 31 3.02 9.65 10.91
C GLU A 31 1.71 9.59 10.13
N LEU A 32 1.57 8.59 9.28
CA LEU A 32 0.34 8.40 8.52
C LEU A 32 -0.21 7.01 8.81
N ASN A 33 -1.47 6.97 9.23
CA ASN A 33 -2.15 5.71 9.46
C ASN A 33 -2.74 5.19 8.16
N ILE A 34 -2.33 3.98 7.78
CA ILE A 34 -2.83 3.29 6.59
C ILE A 34 -3.92 2.34 7.04
N PRO A 35 -5.18 2.56 6.66
CA PRO A 35 -6.26 1.65 7.07
C PRO A 35 -6.17 0.30 6.38
N GLU A 36 -6.80 -0.69 7.00
CA GLU A 36 -6.94 -2.01 6.36
C GLU A 36 -7.63 -1.88 5.02
N GLY A 37 -7.16 -2.64 4.04
CA GLY A 37 -7.79 -2.67 2.73
C GLY A 37 -7.49 -1.47 1.86
N THR A 38 -6.41 -0.76 2.15
CA THR A 38 -6.02 0.39 1.33
C THR A 38 -5.64 -0.08 -0.08
N GLN A 39 -6.27 0.52 -1.07
CA GLN A 39 -6.07 0.15 -2.46
C GLN A 39 -4.97 1.00 -3.10
N THR A 40 -4.32 0.43 -4.12
CA THR A 40 -3.38 1.21 -4.91
C THR A 40 -4.11 2.37 -5.56
N GLY A 41 -3.48 3.53 -5.61
CA GLY A 41 -4.11 4.74 -6.12
C GLY A 41 -4.80 5.59 -5.05
N LYS A 42 -4.95 5.06 -3.83
CA LYS A 42 -5.53 5.84 -2.74
C LYS A 42 -4.64 7.05 -2.46
N ARG A 43 -5.27 8.19 -2.26
CA ARG A 43 -4.57 9.45 -2.00
C ARG A 43 -4.94 9.97 -0.62
N PHE A 44 -3.93 10.34 0.14
CA PHE A 44 -4.08 10.99 1.44
C PHE A 44 -3.60 12.43 1.32
N ARG A 45 -4.26 13.34 2.00
CA ARG A 45 -3.86 14.74 2.01
C ARG A 45 -3.26 15.06 3.38
N LEU A 46 -2.00 15.49 3.37
CA LEU A 46 -1.33 15.99 4.57
C LEU A 46 -1.44 17.51 4.53
N ARG A 47 -2.43 18.00 5.24
CA ARG A 47 -2.78 19.42 5.21
C ARG A 47 -1.64 20.25 5.80
N GLY A 48 -1.26 21.31 5.08
CA GLY A 48 -0.23 22.21 5.56
C GLY A 48 1.18 21.66 5.53
N LYS A 49 1.40 20.53 4.85
CA LYS A 49 2.72 19.90 4.76
C LYS A 49 3.41 20.11 3.43
N GLY A 50 2.82 20.91 2.55
CA GLY A 50 3.48 21.31 1.32
C GLY A 50 4.50 22.40 1.57
N ALA A 51 5.09 22.92 0.49
CA ALA A 51 6.08 23.96 0.59
C ALA A 51 5.43 25.30 0.92
N PRO A 52 6.16 26.19 1.60
CA PRO A 52 5.63 27.53 1.87
C PRO A 52 5.56 28.36 0.59
N SER A 53 4.66 29.32 0.58
CA SER A 53 4.55 30.26 -0.53
C SER A 53 5.73 31.24 -0.48
N LEU A 54 6.24 31.59 -1.66
CA LEU A 54 7.31 32.59 -1.75
C LEU A 54 6.83 33.97 -1.33
N ARG A 55 5.53 34.21 -1.39
CA ARG A 55 4.94 35.50 -1.03
C ARG A 55 4.42 35.53 0.39
N GLY A 56 4.74 34.51 1.17
CA GLY A 56 4.13 34.35 2.48
C GLY A 56 2.73 33.75 2.31
N GLY A 57 1.99 33.69 3.38
CA GLY A 57 0.67 33.07 3.36
C GLY A 57 0.73 31.63 3.83
N SER A 58 -0.33 30.88 3.56
CA SER A 58 -0.45 29.52 4.09
C SER A 58 0.45 28.55 3.34
N MET A 59 0.81 27.48 4.02
CA MET A 59 1.50 26.35 3.43
C MET A 59 0.58 25.63 2.46
N GLY A 60 1.17 24.99 1.46
CA GLY A 60 0.43 24.08 0.61
C GLY A 60 0.20 22.77 1.32
N ASN A 61 -0.31 21.80 0.59
CA ASN A 61 -0.55 20.46 1.11
C ASN A 61 0.45 19.48 0.49
N GLN A 62 0.67 18.38 1.18
CA GLN A 62 1.38 17.26 0.58
C GLN A 62 0.38 16.14 0.35
N TYR A 63 0.37 15.62 -0.86
CA TYR A 63 -0.49 14.47 -1.19
C TYR A 63 0.36 13.24 -1.26
N VAL A 64 -0.13 12.17 -0.63
CA VAL A 64 0.53 10.87 -0.61
C VAL A 64 -0.33 9.92 -1.42
N THR A 65 0.21 9.42 -2.51
CA THR A 65 -0.52 8.46 -3.36
C THR A 65 0.09 7.08 -3.15
N VAL A 66 -0.77 6.13 -2.79
CA VAL A 66 -0.34 4.77 -2.49
C VAL A 66 -0.10 3.99 -3.77
N ASN A 67 1.00 3.27 -3.80
CA ASN A 67 1.30 2.30 -4.84
C ASN A 67 1.57 0.96 -4.15
N VAL A 68 0.67 0.00 -4.32
CA VAL A 68 0.83 -1.32 -3.70
C VAL A 68 1.67 -2.19 -4.63
N VAL A 69 2.77 -2.70 -4.08
CA VAL A 69 3.74 -3.47 -4.86
C VAL A 69 3.50 -4.96 -4.63
N THR A 70 3.26 -5.69 -5.71
CA THR A 70 3.10 -7.14 -5.63
C THR A 70 4.46 -7.77 -5.32
N PRO A 71 4.52 -8.63 -4.30
CA PRO A 71 5.81 -9.23 -3.93
C PRO A 71 6.30 -10.21 -4.99
N THR A 72 7.62 -10.28 -5.09
CA THR A 72 8.29 -11.23 -6.00
C THR A 72 9.39 -11.94 -5.22
N GLY A 73 9.93 -12.99 -5.79
CA GLY A 73 11.03 -13.71 -5.17
C GLY A 73 10.66 -14.36 -3.85
N LEU A 74 9.45 -14.86 -3.74
CA LEU A 74 8.96 -15.44 -2.50
C LEU A 74 9.65 -16.77 -2.20
N ASN A 75 9.91 -17.01 -0.91
CA ASN A 75 10.39 -18.34 -0.48
C ASN A 75 9.19 -19.30 -0.36
N ASP A 76 9.50 -20.58 -0.10
CA ASP A 76 8.46 -21.60 -0.09
C ASP A 76 7.45 -21.37 1.04
N ARG A 77 7.90 -20.89 2.17
CA ARG A 77 7.00 -20.62 3.29
C ARG A 77 6.04 -19.49 2.97
N GLN A 78 6.52 -18.44 2.30
CA GLN A 78 5.68 -17.34 1.90
C GLN A 78 4.62 -17.78 0.89
N LYS A 79 5.02 -18.61 -0.06
CA LYS A 79 4.08 -19.15 -1.04
C LYS A 79 3.00 -19.98 -0.35
N ALA A 80 3.41 -20.81 0.61
CA ALA A 80 2.46 -21.62 1.36
C ALA A 80 1.48 -20.75 2.14
N ALA A 81 1.98 -19.67 2.73
CA ALA A 81 1.13 -18.75 3.49
C ALA A 81 0.09 -18.08 2.60
N LEU A 82 0.46 -17.69 1.38
CA LEU A 82 -0.49 -17.07 0.46
C LEU A 82 -1.53 -18.08 -0.04
N LYS A 83 -1.12 -19.33 -0.25
CA LYS A 83 -2.07 -20.38 -0.61
C LYS A 83 -3.07 -20.60 0.52
N GLU A 84 -2.59 -20.63 1.74
CA GLU A 84 -3.45 -20.76 2.91
C GLU A 84 -4.41 -19.59 3.02
N PHE A 85 -3.93 -18.40 2.76
CA PHE A 85 -4.78 -17.21 2.76
C PHE A 85 -5.91 -17.36 1.75
N ALA A 86 -5.59 -17.81 0.53
CA ALA A 86 -6.59 -17.98 -0.51
C ALA A 86 -7.61 -19.03 -0.10
N GLU A 87 -7.14 -20.14 0.46
CA GLU A 87 -8.02 -21.22 0.89
C GLU A 87 -8.95 -20.79 2.01
N ALA A 88 -8.40 -20.09 2.98
CA ALA A 88 -9.19 -19.64 4.13
C ALA A 88 -10.31 -18.69 3.72
N GLY A 89 -10.11 -17.92 2.69
CA GLY A 89 -11.09 -16.94 2.23
C GLY A 89 -11.95 -17.42 1.06
N ASN A 90 -11.81 -18.66 0.64
CA ASN A 90 -12.50 -19.19 -0.54
C ASN A 90 -12.33 -18.30 -1.75
N ILE A 91 -11.11 -17.81 -1.94
CA ILE A 91 -10.84 -16.94 -3.07
C ILE A 91 -10.95 -17.72 -4.37
N SER A 92 -11.85 -17.26 -5.23
CA SER A 92 -12.12 -17.92 -6.52
C SER A 92 -11.02 -17.63 -7.51
N VAL A 93 -10.73 -18.63 -8.32
CA VAL A 93 -9.88 -18.45 -9.48
C VAL A 93 -10.69 -18.86 -10.70
N ASN A 94 -10.19 -18.50 -11.89
CA ASN A 94 -10.84 -18.89 -13.12
C ASN A 94 -11.06 -20.40 -13.14
N PRO A 95 -12.27 -20.90 -13.44
CA PRO A 95 -12.53 -22.34 -13.45
C PRO A 95 -11.53 -23.15 -14.26
N LYS A 96 -11.02 -22.57 -15.33
CA LYS A 96 -10.02 -23.25 -16.15
C LYS A 96 -8.70 -23.45 -15.43
N LYS A 97 -8.46 -22.70 -14.39
CA LYS A 97 -7.23 -22.79 -13.60
C LYS A 97 -7.40 -23.56 -12.31
N LYS A 98 -8.57 -24.16 -12.13
CA LYS A 98 -8.83 -24.91 -10.92
C LYS A 98 -7.83 -26.04 -10.72
N GLY A 99 -7.52 -26.75 -11.80
CA GLY A 99 -6.54 -27.81 -11.73
C GLY A 99 -5.15 -27.30 -11.37
N PHE A 100 -4.79 -26.16 -11.93
CA PHE A 100 -3.51 -25.53 -11.61
C PHE A 100 -3.43 -25.19 -10.12
N PHE A 101 -4.48 -24.60 -9.58
CA PHE A 101 -4.52 -24.24 -8.18
C PHE A 101 -4.47 -25.47 -7.29
N ALA A 102 -5.23 -26.50 -7.68
CA ALA A 102 -5.20 -27.76 -6.94
C ALA A 102 -3.80 -28.35 -6.90
N LYS A 103 -3.08 -28.28 -8.00
CA LYS A 103 -1.70 -28.75 -8.04
C LYS A 103 -0.81 -28.01 -7.07
N LEU A 104 -1.01 -26.73 -6.93
CA LEU A 104 -0.21 -25.92 -6.00
C LEU A 104 -0.45 -26.34 -4.56
N PHE A 105 -1.67 -26.69 -4.22
CA PHE A 105 -1.99 -27.09 -2.86
C PHE A 105 -1.71 -28.55 -2.58
N LYS A 106 -1.55 -29.31 -3.60
CA LYS A 106 -1.41 -30.74 -3.47
C LYS A 106 -0.03 -31.17 -3.17
N LYS A 107 0.85 -30.55 -3.06
CA LYS A 107 2.21 -31.01 -2.82
C LYS A 107 2.36 -31.78 -1.55
#